data_4134e300a7bf88cf499d8afce04d7e7b
#
_entry.id   4134e300a7bf88cf499d8afce04d7e7b
#
_cell.length_a   1.000
_cell.length_b   1.000
_cell.length_c   1.000
_cell.angle_alpha   90.00
_cell.angle_beta   90.00
_cell.angle_gamma   90.00
#
_symmetry.space_group_name_H-M   'P 1'
#
loop_
_entity.id
_entity.type
_entity.pdbx_description
1 polymer ?
#
loop_
_entity_poly.entity_id
_entity_poly.type
_entity_poly.pdbx_seq_one_letter_code
_entity_poly.pdbx_strand_id
1 'polypeptide(L)'
;VLCPVPNLLGDVDWEFEGPRLRDRIVAALEETIMPGLGASITDDFWMTPEDFKRNYRSMHGAGFSIAPIFTQSAWFRYHNRDPHIPNLYFSAAGAHPGAGMPGVLCSAKVVERLIEEEDRAAAASGRLAQGA
;
A
#
# COMPACT_ATOMS: atom_id res chain seq x y z
N VAL A 1 7.02 -10.62 -10.70
CA VAL A 1 8.21 -10.15 -9.96
C VAL A 1 7.90 -8.79 -9.36
N LEU A 2 8.30 -8.57 -8.12
CA LEU A 2 8.28 -7.26 -7.45
C LEU A 2 9.73 -6.79 -7.30
N CYS A 3 10.01 -5.59 -7.82
CA CYS A 3 11.32 -4.98 -7.72
C CYS A 3 11.20 -3.62 -7.03
N PRO A 4 11.82 -3.40 -5.85
CA PRO A 4 11.87 -2.08 -5.23
C PRO A 4 12.63 -1.10 -6.09
N VAL A 5 12.03 0.05 -6.35
CA VAL A 5 12.61 1.11 -7.19
C VAL A 5 12.38 2.48 -6.54
N PRO A 6 13.17 3.51 -6.90
CA PRO A 6 12.90 4.88 -6.48
C PRO A 6 11.51 5.34 -6.92
N ASN A 7 10.83 6.10 -6.08
CA ASN A 7 9.58 6.76 -6.46
C ASN A 7 9.86 8.02 -7.32
N LEU A 8 8.81 8.77 -7.66
CA LEU A 8 8.91 9.94 -8.55
C LEU A 8 9.59 11.18 -7.92
N LEU A 9 10.12 11.08 -6.71
CA LEU A 9 11.05 12.08 -6.14
C LEU A 9 12.50 11.80 -6.57
N GLY A 10 12.79 10.58 -7.06
CA GLY A 10 14.07 10.25 -7.67
C GLY A 10 14.14 10.79 -9.09
N ASP A 11 15.35 11.15 -9.51
CA ASP A 11 15.63 11.62 -10.88
C ASP A 11 15.79 10.41 -11.82
N VAL A 12 14.66 9.72 -12.10
CA VAL A 12 14.61 8.53 -12.98
C VAL A 12 13.54 8.73 -14.04
N ASP A 13 13.93 8.67 -15.29
CA ASP A 13 13.01 8.61 -16.42
C ASP A 13 12.47 7.18 -16.60
N TRP A 14 11.26 6.94 -16.06
CA TRP A 14 10.64 5.63 -16.08
C TRP A 14 10.13 5.22 -17.46
N GLU A 15 9.88 6.13 -18.37
CA GLU A 15 9.54 5.79 -19.75
C GLU A 15 10.72 5.09 -20.43
N PHE A 16 11.93 5.55 -20.14
CA PHE A 16 13.15 5.00 -20.68
C PHE A 16 13.72 3.83 -19.85
N GLU A 17 13.76 3.94 -18.52
CA GLU A 17 14.36 2.93 -17.65
C GLU A 17 13.43 1.73 -17.37
N GLY A 18 12.11 1.89 -17.47
CA GLY A 18 11.15 0.81 -17.25
C GLY A 18 11.41 -0.43 -18.12
N PRO A 19 11.44 -0.30 -19.46
CA PRO A 19 11.76 -1.42 -20.36
C PRO A 19 13.12 -2.03 -20.09
N ARG A 20 14.13 -1.22 -19.83
CA ARG A 20 15.48 -1.68 -19.52
C ARG A 20 15.57 -2.47 -18.23
N LEU A 21 14.86 -2.02 -17.19
CA LEU A 21 14.80 -2.74 -15.93
C LEU A 21 14.10 -4.09 -16.12
N ARG A 22 13.00 -4.12 -16.87
CA ARG A 22 12.29 -5.34 -17.23
C ARG A 22 13.26 -6.33 -17.90
N ASP A 23 14.01 -5.92 -18.90
CA ASP A 23 14.94 -6.78 -19.62
C ASP A 23 16.05 -7.30 -18.71
N ARG A 24 16.59 -6.46 -17.84
CA ARG A 24 17.58 -6.89 -16.82
C ARG A 24 17.01 -7.91 -15.85
N ILE A 25 15.75 -7.76 -15.43
CA ILE A 25 15.09 -8.72 -14.55
C ILE A 25 14.91 -10.06 -15.25
N VAL A 26 14.44 -10.06 -16.51
CA VAL A 26 14.27 -11.29 -17.28
C VAL A 26 15.62 -12.00 -17.46
N ALA A 27 16.66 -11.28 -17.86
CA ALA A 27 18.00 -11.83 -18.02
C ALA A 27 18.55 -12.44 -16.70
N ALA A 28 18.40 -11.72 -15.59
CA ALA A 28 18.85 -12.22 -14.29
C ALA A 28 18.08 -13.47 -13.83
N LEU A 29 16.78 -13.55 -14.09
CA LEU A 29 15.98 -14.74 -13.79
C LEU A 29 16.37 -15.91 -14.68
N GLU A 30 16.61 -15.67 -15.97
CA GLU A 30 17.03 -16.69 -16.92
C GLU A 30 18.39 -17.30 -16.55
N GLU A 31 19.33 -16.46 -16.14
CA GLU A 31 20.67 -16.88 -15.72
C GLU A 31 20.65 -17.67 -14.40
N THR A 32 19.75 -17.35 -13.46
CA THR A 32 19.84 -17.88 -12.09
C THR A 32 18.87 -19.02 -11.80
N ILE A 33 17.59 -18.88 -12.12
CA ILE A 33 16.53 -19.80 -11.64
C ILE A 33 15.59 -20.30 -12.73
N MET A 34 15.51 -19.66 -13.90
CA MET A 34 14.55 -19.98 -14.96
C MET A 34 15.21 -20.02 -16.35
N PRO A 35 16.14 -20.98 -16.64
CA PRO A 35 16.77 -21.08 -17.95
C PRO A 35 15.75 -21.19 -19.09
N GLY A 36 15.91 -20.40 -20.14
CA GLY A 36 15.00 -20.34 -21.29
C GLY A 36 13.75 -19.47 -21.07
N LEU A 37 13.72 -18.66 -20.00
CA LEU A 37 12.60 -17.78 -19.68
C LEU A 37 12.30 -16.82 -20.85
N GLY A 38 13.30 -16.14 -21.40
CA GLY A 38 13.12 -15.15 -22.45
C GLY A 38 12.42 -15.72 -23.69
N ALA A 39 12.77 -16.97 -24.08
CA ALA A 39 12.12 -17.66 -25.20
C ALA A 39 10.69 -18.15 -24.88
N SER A 40 10.32 -18.23 -23.63
CA SER A 40 9.04 -18.76 -23.16
C SER A 40 8.01 -17.66 -22.85
N ILE A 41 8.41 -16.40 -22.84
CA ILE A 41 7.50 -15.27 -22.60
C ILE A 41 6.62 -15.08 -23.84
N THR A 42 5.32 -15.26 -23.68
CA THR A 42 4.33 -15.00 -24.75
C THR A 42 3.69 -13.64 -24.61
N ASP A 43 3.59 -13.12 -23.40
CA ASP A 43 3.05 -11.80 -23.07
C ASP A 43 3.58 -11.35 -21.72
N ASP A 44 3.77 -10.05 -21.52
CA ASP A 44 4.13 -9.48 -20.23
C ASP A 44 3.60 -8.05 -20.08
N PHE A 45 3.54 -7.61 -18.85
CA PHE A 45 3.28 -6.21 -18.52
C PHE A 45 4.09 -5.81 -17.30
N TRP A 46 4.38 -4.53 -17.18
CA TRP A 46 4.99 -3.96 -15.98
C TRP A 46 4.31 -2.66 -15.59
N MET A 47 4.48 -2.29 -14.37
CA MET A 47 3.99 -1.03 -13.82
C MET A 47 5.15 -0.27 -13.20
N THR A 48 5.28 0.97 -13.60
CA THR A 48 6.26 1.93 -13.08
C THR A 48 5.64 2.78 -11.96
N PRO A 49 6.44 3.59 -11.23
CA PRO A 49 5.90 4.59 -10.31
C PRO A 49 4.91 5.57 -10.96
N GLU A 50 5.09 5.88 -12.25
CA GLU A 50 4.14 6.73 -13.00
C GLU A 50 2.78 6.05 -13.17
N ASP A 51 2.78 4.74 -13.44
CA ASP A 51 1.55 3.96 -13.51
C ASP A 51 0.85 3.90 -12.16
N PHE A 52 1.58 3.73 -11.07
CA PHE A 52 1.03 3.78 -9.73
C PHE A 52 0.40 5.14 -9.41
N LYS A 53 1.05 6.24 -9.79
CA LYS A 53 0.48 7.58 -9.65
C LYS A 53 -0.78 7.76 -10.50
N ARG A 54 -0.73 7.34 -11.76
CA ARG A 54 -1.84 7.51 -12.71
C ARG A 54 -3.06 6.66 -12.34
N ASN A 55 -2.84 5.37 -12.06
CA ASN A 55 -3.92 4.40 -11.89
C ASN A 55 -4.49 4.38 -10.47
N TYR A 56 -3.65 4.58 -9.46
CA TYR A 56 -4.01 4.46 -8.04
C TYR A 56 -3.93 5.78 -7.29
N ARG A 57 -3.54 6.87 -7.95
CA ARG A 57 -3.32 8.19 -7.33
C ARG A 57 -2.35 8.15 -6.16
N SER A 58 -1.41 7.19 -6.19
CA SER A 58 -0.38 7.04 -5.17
C SER A 58 0.51 8.28 -5.13
N MET A 59 0.73 8.81 -3.95
CA MET A 59 1.63 9.94 -3.76
C MET A 59 3.03 9.57 -4.23
N HIS A 60 3.58 10.36 -5.13
CA HIS A 60 4.88 10.13 -5.78
C HIS A 60 5.04 8.74 -6.43
N GLY A 61 3.94 8.09 -6.79
CA GLY A 61 3.98 6.75 -7.37
C GLY A 61 4.44 5.64 -6.43
N ALA A 62 4.36 5.86 -5.12
CA ALA A 62 4.77 4.87 -4.13
C ALA A 62 3.82 3.67 -4.10
N GLY A 63 4.34 2.45 -4.33
CA GLY A 63 3.53 1.23 -4.37
C GLY A 63 3.01 0.78 -2.99
N PHE A 64 3.68 1.15 -1.91
CA PHE A 64 3.35 0.74 -0.53
C PHE A 64 2.94 1.90 0.38
N SER A 65 2.58 3.05 -0.18
CA SER A 65 2.25 4.28 0.51
C SER A 65 3.51 4.89 1.18
N ILE A 66 3.67 4.78 2.49
CA ILE A 66 4.85 5.28 3.21
C ILE A 66 5.93 4.21 3.28
N ALA A 67 7.19 4.64 3.41
CA ALA A 67 8.34 3.75 3.43
C ALA A 67 8.27 2.75 4.59
N PRO A 68 8.64 1.46 4.37
CA PRO A 68 8.63 0.44 5.42
C PRO A 68 9.88 0.50 6.31
N ILE A 69 10.26 1.70 6.74
CA ILE A 69 11.31 1.92 7.73
C ILE A 69 10.74 1.80 9.15
N PHE A 70 11.58 1.56 10.15
CA PHE A 70 11.14 1.31 11.53
C PHE A 70 10.20 2.40 12.05
N THR A 71 10.54 3.67 11.87
CA THR A 71 9.76 4.82 12.33
C THR A 71 8.48 5.10 11.55
N GLN A 72 8.21 4.33 10.49
CA GLN A 72 7.01 4.42 9.65
C GLN A 72 6.33 3.06 9.49
N SER A 73 6.59 2.11 10.38
CA SER A 73 6.03 0.76 10.32
C SER A 73 5.22 0.45 11.57
N ALA A 74 4.31 -0.49 11.45
CA ALA A 74 3.48 -0.99 12.56
C ALA A 74 2.83 0.14 13.38
N TRP A 75 3.19 0.28 14.63
CA TRP A 75 2.64 1.29 15.54
C TRP A 75 2.89 2.74 15.10
N PHE A 76 4.00 3.00 14.43
CA PHE A 76 4.37 4.35 13.98
C PHE A 76 3.68 4.78 12.68
N ARG A 77 2.86 3.93 12.08
CA ARG A 77 1.99 4.34 10.97
C ARG A 77 0.84 5.20 11.47
N TYR A 78 0.22 5.92 10.54
CA TYR A 78 -0.99 6.68 10.85
C TYR A 78 -2.05 5.76 11.46
N HIS A 79 -2.61 6.19 12.58
CA HIS A 79 -3.60 5.38 13.29
C HIS A 79 -4.91 5.29 12.50
N ASN A 80 -5.68 4.24 12.77
CA ASN A 80 -6.91 3.94 12.04
C ASN A 80 -8.08 4.87 12.37
N ARG A 81 -7.93 5.79 13.32
CA ARG A 81 -8.90 6.82 13.69
C ARG A 81 -8.25 8.18 13.62
N ASP A 82 -8.95 9.17 13.04
CA ASP A 82 -8.48 10.55 13.05
C ASP A 82 -8.64 11.16 14.45
N PRO A 83 -7.60 11.79 15.01
CA PRO A 83 -7.67 12.37 16.35
C PRO A 83 -8.48 13.67 16.41
N HIS A 84 -8.76 14.32 15.28
CA HIS A 84 -9.40 15.63 15.21
C HIS A 84 -10.79 15.60 14.58
N ILE A 85 -11.05 14.64 13.69
CA ILE A 85 -12.30 14.52 12.95
C ILE A 85 -13.09 13.35 13.49
N PRO A 86 -14.22 13.56 14.20
CA PRO A 86 -15.06 12.49 14.66
C PRO A 86 -15.58 11.62 13.51
N ASN A 87 -15.72 10.33 13.75
CA ASN A 87 -16.20 9.33 12.77
C ASN A 87 -15.38 9.20 11.49
N LEU A 88 -14.13 9.69 11.46
CA LEU A 88 -13.22 9.49 10.35
C LEU A 88 -12.23 8.37 10.68
N TYR A 89 -12.27 7.30 9.88
CA TYR A 89 -11.43 6.13 10.03
C TYR A 89 -10.61 5.86 8.77
N PHE A 90 -9.45 5.22 8.95
CA PHE A 90 -8.53 4.87 7.87
C PHE A 90 -8.26 3.37 7.85
N SER A 91 -8.54 2.74 6.73
CA SER A 91 -8.24 1.33 6.48
C SER A 91 -7.50 1.22 5.15
N ALA A 92 -6.17 1.15 5.19
CA ALA A 92 -5.35 1.13 3.98
C ALA A 92 -3.89 0.71 4.27
N ALA A 93 -3.12 0.55 3.21
CA ALA A 93 -1.69 0.28 3.30
C ALA A 93 -0.89 1.38 4.03
N GLY A 94 -1.37 2.62 4.01
CA GLY A 94 -0.75 3.75 4.72
C GLY A 94 -1.09 3.83 6.21
N ALA A 95 -2.12 3.11 6.67
CA ALA A 95 -2.55 3.09 8.06
C ALA A 95 -1.95 1.89 8.83
N HIS A 96 -2.08 1.93 10.16
CA HIS A 96 -1.71 0.78 11.01
C HIS A 96 -2.55 -0.47 10.66
N PRO A 97 -1.99 -1.69 10.67
CA PRO A 97 -0.59 -2.03 10.99
C PRO A 97 0.37 -1.91 9.80
N GLY A 98 -0.08 -1.78 8.56
CA GLY A 98 0.83 -1.57 7.45
C GLY A 98 0.42 -2.14 6.10
N ALA A 99 1.36 -2.10 5.15
CA ALA A 99 1.17 -2.54 3.78
C ALA A 99 1.17 -4.08 3.66
N GLY A 100 0.77 -4.54 2.48
CA GLY A 100 0.59 -5.95 2.15
C GLY A 100 -0.83 -6.44 2.45
N MET A 101 -1.30 -7.47 1.73
CA MET A 101 -2.68 -7.97 1.89
C MET A 101 -3.06 -8.31 3.34
N PRO A 102 -2.23 -9.05 4.12
CA PRO A 102 -2.57 -9.31 5.51
C PRO A 102 -2.65 -8.04 6.36
N GLY A 103 -1.72 -7.09 6.14
CA GLY A 103 -1.71 -5.82 6.86
C GLY A 103 -2.95 -4.98 6.60
N VAL A 104 -3.36 -4.86 5.34
CA VAL A 104 -4.56 -4.09 4.95
C VAL A 104 -5.84 -4.74 5.50
N LEU A 105 -5.94 -6.07 5.46
CA LEU A 105 -7.08 -6.77 6.08
C LEU A 105 -7.12 -6.61 7.61
N CYS A 106 -5.95 -6.64 8.27
CA CYS A 106 -5.87 -6.35 9.69
C CYS A 106 -6.25 -4.90 10.00
N SER A 107 -5.90 -3.95 9.13
CA SER A 107 -6.32 -2.54 9.26
C SER A 107 -7.85 -2.41 9.27
N ALA A 108 -8.56 -3.13 8.40
CA ALA A 108 -10.02 -3.17 8.39
C ALA A 108 -10.60 -3.71 9.72
N LYS A 109 -10.01 -4.80 10.25
CA LYS A 109 -10.43 -5.35 11.56
C LYS A 109 -10.19 -4.40 12.72
N VAL A 110 -9.14 -3.59 12.66
CA VAL A 110 -8.90 -2.55 13.68
C VAL A 110 -10.00 -1.49 13.62
N VAL A 111 -10.36 -1.04 12.42
CA VAL A 111 -11.46 -0.07 12.23
C VAL A 111 -12.79 -0.64 12.73
N GLU A 112 -13.12 -1.88 12.39
CA GLU A 112 -14.33 -2.55 12.88
C GLU A 112 -14.42 -2.51 14.41
N ARG A 113 -13.34 -2.89 15.11
CA ARG A 113 -13.30 -2.86 16.58
C ARG A 113 -13.44 -1.45 17.15
N LEU A 114 -12.80 -0.47 16.55
CA LEU A 114 -12.91 0.92 17.00
C LEU A 114 -14.35 1.43 16.89
N ILE A 115 -15.05 1.12 15.81
CA ILE A 115 -16.47 1.48 15.62
C ILE A 115 -17.33 0.78 16.68
N GLU A 116 -17.17 -0.54 16.87
CA GLU A 116 -17.91 -1.29 17.87
C GLU A 116 -17.70 -0.78 19.32
N GLU A 117 -16.47 -0.39 19.65
CA GLU A 117 -16.13 0.16 20.97
C GLU A 117 -16.82 1.53 21.18
N GLU A 118 -16.85 2.36 20.14
CA GLU A 118 -17.53 3.66 20.19
C GLU A 118 -19.05 3.51 20.30
N ASP A 119 -19.64 2.59 19.54
CA ASP A 119 -21.08 2.31 19.61
C ASP A 119 -21.49 1.81 20.99
N ARG A 120 -20.69 0.91 21.58
CA ARG A 120 -20.91 0.43 22.96
C ARG A 120 -20.79 1.56 23.98
N ALA A 121 -19.79 2.43 23.84
CA ALA A 121 -19.61 3.57 24.73
C ALA A 121 -20.75 4.60 24.57
N ALA A 122 -21.21 4.86 23.34
CA ALA A 122 -22.34 5.72 23.07
C ALA A 122 -23.65 5.17 23.65
N ALA A 123 -23.91 3.87 23.52
CA ALA A 123 -25.06 3.20 24.10
C ALA A 123 -25.02 3.28 25.64
N ALA A 124 -23.86 3.00 26.26
CA ALA A 124 -23.68 3.09 27.70
C ALA A 124 -23.87 4.50 28.25
N SER A 125 -23.57 5.53 27.47
CA SER A 125 -23.73 6.94 27.85
C SER A 125 -25.12 7.52 27.56
N GLY A 126 -26.06 6.73 27.00
CA GLY A 126 -27.42 7.15 26.64
C GLY A 126 -27.50 8.12 25.45
N ARG A 127 -26.39 8.32 24.72
CA ARG A 127 -26.34 9.25 23.57
C ARG A 127 -27.08 8.73 22.34
N LEU A 128 -27.27 7.43 22.18
CA LEU A 128 -28.01 6.85 21.05
C LEU A 128 -29.53 6.98 21.17
N ALA A 129 -30.06 7.35 22.34
CA ALA A 129 -31.50 7.50 22.58
C ALA A 129 -32.07 8.86 22.13
N GLN A 130 -31.28 9.80 21.64
CA GLN A 130 -31.70 11.18 21.33
C GLN A 130 -31.65 11.54 19.84
N GLY A 131 -31.42 10.58 18.95
CA GLY A 131 -31.25 10.81 17.51
C GLY A 131 -32.22 10.04 16.60
N ALA A 132 -33.43 9.76 17.08
CA ALA A 132 -34.50 9.17 16.26
C ALA A 132 -35.65 10.18 16.04
#